data_65a2a0e7e9b80c675c65aa14d03ec1c5
#
_entry.id   65a2a0e7e9b80c675c65aa14d03ec1c5
#
_cell.length_a   1.000
_cell.length_b   1.000
_cell.length_c   1.000
_cell.angle_alpha   90.00
_cell.angle_beta   90.00
_cell.angle_gamma   90.00
#
_symmetry.space_group_name_H-M   'P 1'
#
loop_
_entity.id
_entity.type
_entity.pdbx_description
1 polymer ?
#
loop_
_entity_poly.entity_id
_entity_poly.type
_entity_poly.pdbx_seq_one_letter_code
_entity_poly.pdbx_strand_id
1 'polypeptide(L)'
;MAEPQPFAPSRSDAVPGATVCRHCGAPLELTMVDLGKSPLCQTVLTADDLERGEVFYPLHVRVCRQCWLAQIPELATPDEIFTEYAYFSAYSDSWVEHARRYVEEMCDRLPLGPDSLVVELASNDGYLLQHFLPKGVPVLGVEP
;
A
#
# COMPACT_ATOMS: atom_id res chain seq x y z
N MET A 1 21.03 10.96 27.84
CA MET A 1 19.97 10.32 27.04
C MET A 1 20.55 10.12 25.64
N ALA A 2 20.73 8.88 25.23
CA ALA A 2 21.29 8.57 23.90
C ALA A 2 20.17 8.70 22.85
N GLU A 3 20.43 9.44 21.77
CA GLU A 3 19.53 9.54 20.62
C GLU A 3 19.35 8.15 19.99
N PRO A 4 18.11 7.77 19.59
CA PRO A 4 17.89 6.55 18.84
C PRO A 4 18.53 6.68 17.46
N GLN A 5 19.46 5.80 17.15
CA GLN A 5 20.04 5.72 15.81
C GLN A 5 19.00 5.22 14.80
N PRO A 6 18.91 5.80 13.58
CA PRO A 6 18.01 5.31 12.56
C PRO A 6 18.48 3.92 12.09
N PHE A 7 17.55 2.96 12.22
CA PHE A 7 17.74 1.59 11.72
C PHE A 7 17.65 1.62 10.19
N ALA A 8 18.80 1.50 9.53
CA ALA A 8 18.87 1.24 8.10
C ALA A 8 19.13 -0.26 7.89
N PRO A 9 18.17 -1.07 7.41
CA PRO A 9 18.47 -2.44 7.02
C PRO A 9 19.32 -2.43 5.74
N SER A 10 20.53 -3.00 5.83
CA SER A 10 21.33 -3.28 4.64
C SER A 10 20.63 -4.36 3.80
N ARG A 11 20.40 -4.06 2.52
CA ARG A 11 19.82 -4.99 1.53
C ARG A 11 20.81 -6.07 1.08
N SER A 12 21.61 -6.65 1.93
CA SER A 12 22.55 -7.71 1.55
C SER A 12 22.42 -8.90 2.48
N ASP A 13 22.32 -10.08 1.88
CA ASP A 13 22.42 -11.43 2.43
C ASP A 13 21.10 -12.18 2.74
N ALA A 14 19.99 -11.90 2.04
CA ALA A 14 18.85 -12.79 2.05
C ALA A 14 19.19 -14.08 1.27
N VAL A 15 19.35 -15.17 1.99
CA VAL A 15 19.47 -16.52 1.41
C VAL A 15 18.21 -16.76 0.57
N PRO A 16 18.33 -17.17 -0.73
CA PRO A 16 17.17 -17.49 -1.56
C PRO A 16 16.31 -18.55 -0.85
N GLY A 17 15.05 -18.18 -0.54
CA GLY A 17 14.11 -19.05 0.16
C GLY A 17 13.93 -18.77 1.66
N ALA A 18 14.78 -17.99 2.32
CA ALA A 18 14.56 -17.57 3.69
C ALA A 18 13.54 -16.44 3.73
N THR A 19 12.39 -16.69 4.33
CA THR A 19 11.35 -15.68 4.52
C THR A 19 11.62 -14.93 5.82
N VAL A 20 12.06 -13.70 5.71
CA VAL A 20 12.33 -12.82 6.86
C VAL A 20 11.41 -11.61 6.86
N CYS A 21 11.12 -11.09 8.04
CA CYS A 21 10.31 -9.89 8.20
C CYS A 21 11.02 -8.67 7.60
N ARG A 22 10.35 -7.96 6.68
CA ARG A 22 10.89 -6.77 6.03
C ARG A 22 11.10 -5.58 6.97
N HIS A 23 10.44 -5.61 8.15
CA HIS A 23 10.55 -4.55 9.15
C HIS A 23 11.67 -4.81 10.17
N CYS A 24 11.70 -6.00 10.79
CA CYS A 24 12.64 -6.27 11.89
C CYS A 24 13.67 -7.37 11.62
N GLY A 25 13.65 -8.01 10.43
CA GLY A 25 14.59 -9.06 10.04
C GLY A 25 14.37 -10.44 10.69
N ALA A 26 13.39 -10.58 11.59
CA ALA A 26 13.11 -11.86 12.25
C ALA A 26 12.56 -12.91 11.25
N PRO A 27 12.78 -14.22 11.49
CA PRO A 27 12.19 -15.28 10.67
C PRO A 27 10.66 -15.20 10.64
N LEU A 28 10.06 -15.44 9.46
CA LEU A 28 8.62 -15.50 9.26
C LEU A 28 8.15 -16.94 9.25
N GLU A 29 7.74 -17.43 10.41
CA GLU A 29 7.32 -18.82 10.64
C GLU A 29 5.81 -18.99 10.77
N LEU A 30 5.10 -17.89 11.13
CA LEU A 30 3.68 -17.93 11.41
C LEU A 30 2.87 -17.60 10.14
N THR A 31 2.14 -18.58 9.64
CA THR A 31 1.15 -18.40 8.57
C THR A 31 -0.13 -17.79 9.14
N MET A 32 -0.57 -16.68 8.54
CA MET A 32 -1.90 -16.13 8.77
C MET A 32 -2.92 -16.82 7.85
N VAL A 33 -2.65 -16.83 6.56
CA VAL A 33 -3.48 -17.49 5.54
C VAL A 33 -2.63 -17.79 4.30
N ASP A 34 -2.89 -18.92 3.68
CA ASP A 34 -2.36 -19.28 2.36
C ASP A 34 -3.53 -19.40 1.38
N LEU A 35 -3.59 -18.49 0.42
CA LEU A 35 -4.62 -18.41 -0.62
C LEU A 35 -4.17 -19.07 -1.93
N GLY A 36 -3.06 -19.82 -1.91
CA GLY A 36 -2.49 -20.46 -3.08
C GLY A 36 -1.72 -19.49 -3.97
N LYS A 37 -1.95 -19.56 -5.27
CA LYS A 37 -1.26 -18.73 -6.26
C LYS A 37 -2.25 -17.98 -7.13
N SER A 38 -1.89 -16.75 -7.52
CA SER A 38 -2.68 -15.88 -8.41
C SER A 38 -1.75 -15.12 -9.35
N PRO A 39 -2.20 -14.75 -10.55
CA PRO A 39 -1.50 -13.75 -11.35
C PRO A 39 -1.52 -12.38 -10.65
N LEU A 40 -0.80 -11.40 -11.18
CA LEU A 40 -0.86 -10.03 -10.67
C LEU A 40 -2.27 -9.47 -10.76
N CYS A 41 -2.68 -8.73 -9.72
CA CYS A 41 -3.99 -8.08 -9.72
C CYS A 41 -4.05 -6.96 -10.77
N GLN A 42 -5.26 -6.66 -11.26
CA GLN A 42 -5.53 -5.57 -12.23
C GLN A 42 -4.82 -5.73 -13.60
N THR A 43 -4.15 -6.85 -13.85
CA THR A 43 -3.56 -7.13 -15.17
C THR A 43 -4.64 -7.70 -16.09
N VAL A 44 -4.98 -6.93 -17.13
CA VAL A 44 -5.95 -7.35 -18.15
C VAL A 44 -5.19 -7.97 -19.31
N LEU A 45 -5.48 -9.24 -19.61
CA LEU A 45 -4.85 -9.94 -20.73
C LEU A 45 -5.40 -9.43 -22.07
N THR A 46 -4.49 -9.19 -23.00
CA THR A 46 -4.83 -8.92 -24.41
C THR A 46 -5.07 -10.23 -25.16
N ALA A 47 -5.60 -10.16 -26.41
CA ALA A 47 -5.77 -11.35 -27.24
C ALA A 47 -4.45 -12.10 -27.51
N ASP A 48 -3.35 -11.37 -27.63
CA ASP A 48 -2.03 -11.95 -27.86
C ASP A 48 -1.45 -12.62 -26.62
N ASP A 49 -1.85 -12.19 -25.43
CA ASP A 49 -1.41 -12.78 -24.16
C ASP A 49 -2.05 -14.15 -23.89
N LEU A 50 -3.22 -14.43 -24.51
CA LEU A 50 -3.89 -15.74 -24.36
C LEU A 50 -3.08 -16.90 -24.94
N GLU A 51 -2.15 -16.61 -25.86
CA GLU A 51 -1.24 -17.59 -26.47
C GLU A 51 0.11 -17.70 -25.71
N ARG A 52 0.25 -17.03 -24.56
CA ARG A 52 1.47 -17.00 -23.74
C ARG A 52 1.23 -17.60 -22.36
N GLY A 53 2.33 -17.99 -21.69
CA GLY A 53 2.27 -18.41 -20.28
C GLY A 53 2.04 -17.21 -19.36
N GLU A 54 1.18 -17.38 -18.36
CA GLU A 54 0.96 -16.40 -17.30
C GLU A 54 1.72 -16.76 -16.03
N VAL A 55 2.31 -15.76 -15.36
CA VAL A 55 3.06 -15.96 -14.11
C VAL A 55 2.11 -15.89 -12.92
N PHE A 56 2.18 -16.90 -12.04
CA PHE A 56 1.38 -16.99 -10.83
C PHE A 56 2.28 -16.83 -9.60
N TYR A 57 1.95 -15.88 -8.75
CA TYR A 57 2.66 -15.54 -7.52
C TYR A 57 1.96 -16.11 -6.29
N PRO A 58 2.70 -16.61 -5.27
CA PRO A 58 2.08 -17.12 -4.05
C PRO A 58 1.44 -15.99 -3.23
N LEU A 59 0.20 -16.21 -2.81
CA LEU A 59 -0.54 -15.33 -1.89
C LEU A 59 -0.51 -15.92 -0.47
N HIS A 60 0.68 -16.09 0.07
CA HIS A 60 0.91 -16.64 1.39
C HIS A 60 1.22 -15.52 2.39
N VAL A 61 0.22 -15.11 3.16
CA VAL A 61 0.37 -14.08 4.20
C VAL A 61 0.98 -14.68 5.46
N ARG A 62 2.06 -14.08 5.92
CA ARG A 62 2.73 -14.44 7.17
C ARG A 62 2.72 -13.28 8.16
N VAL A 63 2.76 -13.62 9.45
CA VAL A 63 2.84 -12.64 10.54
C VAL A 63 4.15 -12.82 11.28
N CYS A 64 4.86 -11.72 11.48
CA CYS A 64 6.08 -11.71 12.30
C CYS A 64 5.74 -11.87 13.77
N ARG A 65 6.38 -12.83 14.46
CA ARG A 65 6.19 -13.03 15.91
C ARG A 65 6.80 -11.94 16.78
N GLN A 66 7.71 -11.12 16.24
CA GLN A 66 8.36 -10.05 17.01
C GLN A 66 7.65 -8.71 16.88
N CYS A 67 7.32 -8.28 15.66
CA CYS A 67 6.73 -6.95 15.41
C CYS A 67 5.27 -6.98 14.95
N TRP A 68 4.69 -8.17 14.79
CA TRP A 68 3.29 -8.42 14.39
C TRP A 68 2.93 -7.92 12.98
N LEU A 69 3.91 -7.52 12.17
CA LEU A 69 3.66 -7.13 10.79
C LEU A 69 3.16 -8.33 9.97
N ALA A 70 1.96 -8.20 9.41
CA ALA A 70 1.43 -9.12 8.42
C ALA A 70 1.98 -8.74 7.04
N GLN A 71 2.49 -9.71 6.28
CA GLN A 71 3.16 -9.46 5.01
C GLN A 71 3.15 -10.66 4.08
N ILE A 72 3.23 -10.40 2.78
CA ILE A 72 3.52 -11.37 1.73
C ILE A 72 4.96 -11.19 1.23
N PRO A 73 5.59 -12.20 0.59
CA PRO A 73 6.86 -12.02 -0.10
C PRO A 73 6.74 -10.95 -1.19
N GLU A 74 7.77 -10.13 -1.34
CA GLU A 74 7.87 -9.19 -2.46
C GLU A 74 8.48 -9.93 -3.66
N LEU A 75 7.64 -10.40 -4.57
CA LEU A 75 8.00 -11.21 -5.73
C LEU A 75 7.80 -10.47 -7.05
N ALA A 76 7.08 -9.38 -7.04
CA ALA A 76 6.94 -8.42 -8.13
C ALA A 76 7.36 -7.04 -7.62
N THR A 77 7.97 -6.25 -8.47
CA THR A 77 8.36 -4.88 -8.13
C THR A 77 7.15 -3.95 -8.12
N PRO A 78 7.20 -2.82 -7.38
CA PRO A 78 6.16 -1.80 -7.48
C PRO A 78 5.91 -1.33 -8.91
N ASP A 79 6.97 -1.18 -9.72
CA ASP A 79 6.85 -0.77 -11.11
C ASP A 79 6.08 -1.77 -11.97
N GLU A 80 6.25 -3.09 -11.73
CA GLU A 80 5.48 -4.12 -12.44
C GLU A 80 3.98 -4.12 -12.07
N ILE A 81 3.62 -3.58 -10.91
CA ILE A 81 2.24 -3.59 -10.43
C ILE A 81 1.55 -2.24 -10.72
N PHE A 82 2.23 -1.12 -10.49
CA PHE A 82 1.59 0.20 -10.40
C PHE A 82 1.84 1.12 -11.60
N THR A 83 2.72 0.76 -12.56
CA THR A 83 2.97 1.60 -13.75
C THR A 83 1.71 1.80 -14.61
N GLU A 84 0.88 0.75 -14.72
CA GLU A 84 -0.42 0.80 -15.42
C GLU A 84 -1.51 0.22 -14.51
N TYR A 85 -1.87 0.96 -13.47
CA TYR A 85 -2.85 0.51 -12.48
C TYR A 85 -4.21 1.17 -12.73
N ALA A 86 -5.11 0.44 -13.36
CA ALA A 86 -6.41 0.94 -13.84
C ALA A 86 -7.48 1.06 -12.73
N TYR A 87 -7.10 1.25 -11.49
CA TYR A 87 -8.02 1.44 -10.38
C TYR A 87 -8.11 2.92 -9.97
N PHE A 88 -9.28 3.53 -10.22
CA PHE A 88 -9.59 4.89 -9.81
C PHE A 88 -10.65 4.88 -8.72
N SER A 89 -10.27 5.35 -7.52
CA SER A 89 -11.15 5.34 -6.35
C SER A 89 -12.37 6.26 -6.54
N ALA A 90 -12.23 7.36 -7.28
CA ALA A 90 -13.30 8.31 -7.56
C ALA A 90 -14.40 7.75 -8.50
N TYR A 91 -14.20 6.58 -9.11
CA TYR A 91 -15.22 5.95 -9.95
C TYR A 91 -16.47 5.52 -9.16
N SER A 92 -16.35 5.32 -7.84
CA SER A 92 -17.45 4.92 -6.96
C SER A 92 -18.00 6.12 -6.21
N ASP A 93 -19.21 6.58 -6.56
CA ASP A 93 -19.91 7.68 -5.89
C ASP A 93 -20.06 7.43 -4.38
N SER A 94 -20.37 6.19 -3.99
CA SER A 94 -20.52 5.83 -2.58
C SER A 94 -19.20 5.90 -1.81
N TRP A 95 -18.09 5.61 -2.48
CA TRP A 95 -16.75 5.72 -1.89
C TRP A 95 -16.33 7.18 -1.74
N VAL A 96 -16.57 8.00 -2.75
CA VAL A 96 -16.34 9.46 -2.70
C VAL A 96 -17.15 10.11 -1.60
N GLU A 97 -18.42 9.73 -1.45
CA GLU A 97 -19.29 10.23 -0.36
C GLU A 97 -18.80 9.76 1.02
N HIS A 98 -18.29 8.53 1.13
CA HIS A 98 -17.64 8.07 2.36
C HIS A 98 -16.42 8.93 2.70
N ALA A 99 -15.56 9.21 1.72
CA ALA A 99 -14.39 10.06 1.89
C ALA A 99 -14.78 11.49 2.33
N ARG A 100 -15.84 12.06 1.73
CA ARG A 100 -16.36 13.37 2.13
C ARG A 100 -16.75 13.41 3.60
N ARG A 101 -17.54 12.43 4.05
CA ARG A 101 -17.97 12.33 5.46
C ARG A 101 -16.79 12.13 6.42
N TYR A 102 -15.83 11.32 6.03
CA TYR A 102 -14.60 11.12 6.79
C TYR A 102 -13.83 12.44 6.96
N VAL A 103 -13.67 13.22 5.89
CA VAL A 103 -12.99 14.52 5.96
C VAL A 103 -13.73 15.51 6.86
N GLU A 104 -15.08 15.53 6.81
CA GLU A 104 -15.88 16.35 7.71
C GLU A 104 -15.62 15.98 9.17
N GLU A 105 -15.71 14.68 9.50
CA GLU A 105 -15.41 14.19 10.85
C GLU A 105 -14.00 14.54 11.30
N MET A 106 -12.99 14.38 10.43
CA MET A 106 -11.61 14.70 10.79
C MET A 106 -11.40 16.21 11.02
N CYS A 107 -12.03 17.07 10.24
CA CYS A 107 -11.96 18.52 10.46
C CYS A 107 -12.68 18.95 11.75
N ASP A 108 -13.71 18.23 12.18
CA ASP A 108 -14.39 18.48 13.46
C ASP A 108 -13.56 17.99 14.66
N ARG A 109 -12.79 16.92 14.49
CA ARG A 109 -11.95 16.32 15.56
C ARG A 109 -10.59 16.97 15.69
N LEU A 110 -10.05 17.50 14.62
CA LEU A 110 -8.71 18.07 14.53
C LEU A 110 -8.80 19.54 14.12
N PRO A 111 -8.00 20.44 14.73
CA PRO A 111 -8.02 21.85 14.39
C PRO A 111 -7.29 22.11 13.05
N LEU A 112 -7.82 21.54 11.97
CA LEU A 112 -7.25 21.69 10.63
C LEU A 112 -7.63 23.03 10.01
N GLY A 113 -6.67 23.69 9.37
CA GLY A 113 -6.85 24.98 8.74
C GLY A 113 -5.73 25.32 7.75
N PRO A 114 -5.63 26.61 7.34
CA PRO A 114 -4.65 27.03 6.33
C PRO A 114 -3.18 26.79 6.70
N ASP A 115 -2.88 26.69 8.00
CA ASP A 115 -1.54 26.41 8.52
C ASP A 115 -1.25 24.91 8.69
N SER A 116 -2.20 24.07 8.35
CA SER A 116 -2.07 22.60 8.37
C SER A 116 -1.60 22.09 7.01
N LEU A 117 -1.08 20.86 6.97
CA LEU A 117 -0.82 20.10 5.74
C LEU A 117 -1.34 18.68 5.93
N VAL A 118 -2.27 18.27 5.08
CA VAL A 118 -2.71 16.88 5.01
C VAL A 118 -1.93 16.17 3.92
N VAL A 119 -1.23 15.09 4.30
CA VAL A 119 -0.46 14.25 3.38
C VAL A 119 -1.12 12.89 3.29
N GLU A 120 -1.41 12.44 2.07
CA GLU A 120 -1.91 11.10 1.77
C GLU A 120 -0.88 10.32 0.98
N LEU A 121 -0.46 9.16 1.51
CA LEU A 121 0.41 8.22 0.82
C LEU A 121 -0.47 7.21 0.09
N ALA A 122 -0.18 6.95 -1.18
CA ALA A 122 -1.02 6.20 -2.11
C ALA A 122 -2.38 6.92 -2.31
N SER A 123 -2.30 8.19 -2.73
CA SER A 123 -3.46 9.10 -2.85
C SER A 123 -4.38 8.77 -4.02
N ASN A 124 -3.96 7.87 -4.91
CA ASN A 124 -4.65 7.48 -6.12
C ASN A 124 -5.06 8.72 -6.94
N ASP A 125 -6.32 8.87 -7.31
CA ASP A 125 -6.84 10.01 -8.09
C ASP A 125 -7.23 11.23 -7.24
N GLY A 126 -6.88 11.24 -5.94
CA GLY A 126 -7.15 12.35 -5.02
C GLY A 126 -8.58 12.38 -4.48
N TYR A 127 -9.31 11.25 -4.56
CA TYR A 127 -10.71 11.11 -4.14
C TYR A 127 -10.97 11.57 -2.69
N LEU A 128 -9.98 11.42 -1.80
CA LEU A 128 -10.06 11.88 -0.41
C LEU A 128 -9.64 13.34 -0.29
N LEU A 129 -8.48 13.71 -0.85
CA LEU A 129 -7.86 15.02 -0.68
C LEU A 129 -8.70 16.17 -1.24
N GLN A 130 -9.49 15.94 -2.29
CA GLN A 130 -10.37 16.94 -2.89
C GLN A 130 -11.33 17.59 -1.88
N HIS A 131 -11.71 16.87 -0.82
CA HIS A 131 -12.68 17.35 0.18
C HIS A 131 -12.08 18.28 1.23
N PHE A 132 -10.75 18.37 1.33
CA PHE A 132 -10.05 19.34 2.17
C PHE A 132 -9.93 20.71 1.50
N LEU A 133 -9.88 20.79 0.16
CA LEU A 133 -9.69 22.02 -0.59
C LEU A 133 -10.76 23.09 -0.31
N PRO A 134 -12.08 22.74 -0.29
CA PRO A 134 -13.12 23.73 0.04
C PRO A 134 -13.05 24.25 1.48
N LYS A 135 -12.34 23.54 2.37
CA LYS A 135 -12.12 23.91 3.77
C LYS A 135 -10.86 24.76 3.97
N GLY A 136 -10.13 25.06 2.87
CA GLY A 136 -8.90 25.85 2.90
C GLY A 136 -7.73 25.13 3.56
N VAL A 137 -7.76 23.82 3.65
CA VAL A 137 -6.67 23.00 4.20
C VAL A 137 -5.73 22.58 3.07
N PRO A 138 -4.43 22.95 3.12
CA PRO A 138 -3.43 22.48 2.17
C PRO A 138 -3.28 20.97 2.15
N VAL A 139 -3.10 20.39 0.95
CA VAL A 139 -2.99 18.93 0.76
C VAL A 139 -1.80 18.56 -0.11
N LEU A 140 -1.25 17.37 0.12
CA LEU A 140 -0.22 16.75 -0.69
C LEU A 140 -0.54 15.27 -0.87
N GLY A 141 -0.78 14.85 -2.11
CA GLY A 141 -0.87 13.45 -2.50
C GLY A 141 0.50 12.92 -2.92
N VAL A 142 0.82 11.70 -2.54
CA VAL A 142 2.00 10.95 -2.99
C VAL A 142 1.52 9.68 -3.64
N GLU A 143 1.80 9.55 -4.95
CA GLU A 143 1.40 8.41 -5.79
C GLU A 143 2.58 8.04 -6.69
N PRO A 144 2.77 6.74 -7.08
CA PRO A 144 3.81 6.30 -8.00
C PRO A 144 3.73 6.95 -9.38
#